data_5c92cf9207250359ab2215d4af620168
#
_entry.id   5c92cf9207250359ab2215d4af620168
#
_cell.length_a   1.000
_cell.length_b   1.000
_cell.length_c   1.000
_cell.angle_alpha   90.00
_cell.angle_beta   90.00
_cell.angle_gamma   90.00
#
_symmetry.space_group_name_H-M   'P 1'
#
loop_
_entity.id
_entity.type
_entity.pdbx_description
1 polymer ?
#
loop_
_entity_poly.entity_id
_entity_poly.type
_entity_poly.pdbx_seq_one_letter_code
_entity_poly.pdbx_strand_id
1 'polypeptide(L)' 'MNFTKRQLVLLTTALTLFYDEIAKTAPAKMKTEVMEIAEMVQDAYEEAE' A
#
# COMPACT_ATOMS: atom_id res chain seq x y z
N MET A 1 -5.32 13.19 -5.47
CA MET A 1 -5.55 13.05 -4.03
C MET A 1 -4.28 13.46 -3.29
N ASN A 2 -4.40 14.36 -2.33
CA ASN A 2 -3.24 14.94 -1.67
C ASN A 2 -3.09 14.46 -0.24
N PHE A 3 -2.29 13.43 -0.05
CA PHE A 3 -1.92 12.98 1.29
C PHE A 3 -0.61 13.63 1.71
N THR A 4 -0.43 13.86 3.00
CA THR A 4 0.87 14.25 3.54
C THR A 4 1.81 13.06 3.54
N LYS A 5 3.12 13.31 3.65
CA LYS A 5 4.09 12.22 3.78
C LYS A 5 3.77 11.32 4.98
N ARG A 6 3.39 11.93 6.09
CA ARG A 6 3.03 11.16 7.29
C ARG A 6 1.85 10.22 7.01
N GLN A 7 0.82 10.74 6.32
CA GLN A 7 -0.33 9.91 5.96
C GLN A 7 0.08 8.77 5.03
N LEU A 8 0.97 9.04 4.08
CA LEU A 8 1.45 8.02 3.15
C LEU A 8 2.24 6.92 3.87
N VAL A 9 3.04 7.30 4.87
CA VAL A 9 3.75 6.32 5.70
C VAL A 9 2.76 5.41 6.42
N LEU A 10 1.71 6.00 7.00
CA LEU A 10 0.68 5.21 7.68
C LEU A 10 -0.04 4.27 6.72
N LEU A 11 -0.35 4.74 5.51
CA LEU A 11 -0.98 3.91 4.50
C LEU A 11 -0.07 2.76 4.06
N THR A 12 1.21 3.03 3.85
CA THR A 12 2.17 2.00 3.47
C THR A 12 2.27 0.93 4.55
N THR A 13 2.31 1.34 5.81
CA THR A 13 2.36 0.41 6.93
C THR A 13 1.11 -0.45 6.98
N ALA A 14 -0.06 0.18 6.84
CA ALA A 14 -1.33 -0.54 6.84
C ALA A 14 -1.41 -1.55 5.69
N LEU A 15 -0.98 -1.16 4.50
CA LEU A 15 -0.98 -2.05 3.34
C LEU A 15 -0.02 -3.23 3.52
N THR A 16 1.14 -2.99 4.12
CA THR A 16 2.10 -4.05 4.40
C THR A 16 1.53 -5.08 5.38
N LEU A 17 0.93 -4.60 6.45
CA LEU A 17 0.30 -5.48 7.44
C LEU A 17 -0.86 -6.26 6.83
N PHE A 18 -1.67 -5.58 6.03
CA PHE A 18 -2.79 -6.23 5.34
C PHE A 18 -2.29 -7.29 4.36
N TYR A 19 -1.26 -6.96 3.57
CA TYR A 19 -0.69 -7.92 2.64
C TYR A 19 -0.17 -9.17 3.35
N ASP A 20 0.55 -8.99 4.46
CA ASP A 20 1.05 -10.11 5.23
C ASP A 20 -0.08 -11.00 5.72
N GLU A 21 -1.19 -10.41 6.13
CA GLU A 21 -2.33 -11.16 6.61
C GLU A 21 -3.01 -11.96 5.50
N ILE A 22 -3.21 -11.35 4.33
CA ILE A 22 -3.90 -12.01 3.22
C ILE A 22 -2.99 -12.93 2.43
N ALA A 23 -1.68 -12.83 2.56
CA ALA A 23 -0.74 -13.61 1.78
C ALA A 23 -0.93 -15.12 1.97
N LYS A 24 -1.45 -15.52 3.12
CA LYS A 24 -1.63 -16.92 3.45
C LYS A 24 -2.91 -17.53 2.89
N THR A 25 -3.94 -16.73 2.69
CA THR A 25 -5.29 -17.24 2.39
C THR A 25 -5.96 -16.58 1.19
N ALA A 26 -5.53 -15.39 0.78
CA ALA A 26 -6.21 -14.64 -0.26
C ALA A 26 -5.85 -15.15 -1.66
N PRO A 27 -6.76 -15.02 -2.63
CA PRO A 27 -6.45 -15.34 -4.02
C PRO A 27 -5.31 -14.48 -4.56
N ALA A 28 -4.59 -15.01 -5.55
CA ALA A 28 -3.48 -14.28 -6.17
C ALA A 28 -3.92 -12.94 -6.74
N LYS A 29 -5.13 -12.85 -7.28
CA LYS A 29 -5.66 -11.61 -7.82
C LYS A 29 -5.72 -10.51 -6.76
N MET A 30 -6.17 -10.85 -5.56
CA MET A 30 -6.26 -9.89 -4.47
C MET A 30 -4.88 -9.41 -4.03
N LYS A 31 -3.92 -10.33 -3.98
CA LYS A 31 -2.53 -9.95 -3.64
C LYS A 31 -1.96 -8.99 -4.67
N THR A 32 -2.21 -9.24 -5.95
CA THR A 32 -1.75 -8.36 -7.01
C THR A 32 -2.38 -6.96 -6.88
N GLU A 33 -3.68 -6.91 -6.60
CA GLU A 33 -4.37 -5.63 -6.43
C GLU A 33 -3.79 -4.83 -5.25
N VAL A 34 -3.49 -5.50 -4.15
CA VAL A 34 -2.89 -4.84 -2.99
C VAL A 34 -1.50 -4.31 -3.33
N MET A 35 -0.71 -5.09 -4.06
CA MET A 35 0.61 -4.66 -4.49
C MET A 35 0.55 -3.44 -5.41
N GLU A 36 -0.41 -3.40 -6.32
CA GLU A 36 -0.60 -2.26 -7.21
C GLU A 36 -0.92 -0.99 -6.41
N ILE A 37 -1.80 -1.11 -5.42
CA ILE A 37 -2.14 0.02 -4.56
C ILE A 37 -0.91 0.47 -3.77
N ALA A 38 -0.13 -0.47 -3.25
CA ALA A 38 1.09 -0.15 -2.50
C ALA A 38 2.09 0.62 -3.38
N GLU A 39 2.22 0.24 -4.65
CA GLU A 39 3.08 0.97 -5.57
C GLU A 39 2.60 2.39 -5.80
N MET A 40 1.29 2.58 -5.93
CA MET A 40 0.71 3.92 -6.11
C MET A 40 0.97 4.79 -4.88
N VAL A 41 0.86 4.22 -3.69
CA VAL A 41 1.12 4.94 -2.45
C VAL A 41 2.60 5.31 -2.35
N GLN A 42 3.49 4.40 -2.74
CA GLN A 42 4.91 4.66 -2.72
C GLN A 42 5.31 5.76 -3.71
N ASP A 43 4.75 5.73 -4.91
CA ASP A 43 5.00 6.77 -5.89
C ASP A 43 4.54 8.13 -5.37
N ALA A 44 3.38 8.18 -4.72
CA ALA A 44 2.88 9.41 -4.12
C ALA A 44 3.82 9.90 -3.01
N TYR A 45 4.37 8.99 -2.23
CA TYR A 45 5.33 9.35 -1.17
C TYR A 45 6.59 9.97 -1.76
N GLU A 46 7.11 9.41 -2.85
CA GLU A 46 8.31 9.93 -3.49
C GLU A 46 8.07 11.33 -4.09
N GLU A 47 6.86 11.61 -4.55
CA GLU A 47 6.49 12.89 -5.11
C GLU A 47 6.09 13.92 -4.06
N ALA A 48 5.77 13.50 -2.85
CA ALA A 48 5.34 14.40 -1.78
C ALA A 48 6.53 15.19 -1.23
N GLU A 49 6.26 16.42 -0.85
CA GLU A 49 7.28 17.30 -0.27
C GLU A 49 7.30 17.26 1.24
#